data_1156e6fd07d976335919ba011f4a67e2
#
_entry.id   1156e6fd07d976335919ba011f4a67e2
#
_cell.length_a   1.000
_cell.length_b   1.000
_cell.length_c   1.000
_cell.angle_alpha   90.00
_cell.angle_beta   90.00
_cell.angle_gamma   90.00
#
_symmetry.space_group_name_H-M   'P 1'
#
loop_
_entity.id
_entity.type
_entity.pdbx_description
1 polymer ?
#
loop_
_entity_poly.entity_id
_entity_poly.type
_entity_poly.pdbx_seq_one_letter_code
_entity_poly.pdbx_strand_id
1 'polypeptide(L)'
;MPIRPARSSRAGTRTAAVVTTAMLAAAALWSTAAPASAIKGGGPATTKTGPYAMLIEFDGRPFCGGTLVAPTKVLTAGHCVESAGDVSTLRVIGGRAQVDGTDGTVREVTSARMDSRYGAPGYAYDAAVLTLDRPMPYRTIPVAGPRDGKLVAEGRKATALGWGRTGPGINGTRLKQTTLVLSPVAGCRPYTDPETDPAAMLCGMPRPGTTDSICPGDSGGPLVSGGKVVGIVSSGNKYCDEQFPVSVFVRADSVATDLGIPTR
;
A
#
# COMPACT_ATOMS: atom_id res chain seq x y z
N MET A 1 -104.17 36.20 26.15
CA MET A 1 -103.44 36.32 24.88
C MET A 1 -102.00 36.28 25.22
N PRO A 2 -101.27 35.23 24.85
CA PRO A 2 -99.88 35.14 25.21
C PRO A 2 -99.01 35.56 24.00
N ILE A 3 -97.97 36.26 24.23
CA ILE A 3 -96.95 36.80 23.32
C ILE A 3 -95.92 35.68 23.12
N ARG A 4 -95.62 35.38 21.82
CA ARG A 4 -94.54 34.46 21.45
C ARG A 4 -93.21 35.17 21.49
N PRO A 5 -92.16 34.57 22.03
CA PRO A 5 -90.82 35.12 21.85
C PRO A 5 -90.19 34.66 20.52
N ALA A 6 -89.38 35.51 19.94
CA ALA A 6 -88.68 35.38 18.70
C ALA A 6 -87.49 34.35 18.81
N ARG A 7 -87.33 33.54 17.75
CA ARG A 7 -86.19 32.64 17.59
C ARG A 7 -84.95 33.40 17.18
N SER A 8 -83.92 33.34 18.01
CA SER A 8 -82.55 33.75 17.67
C SER A 8 -81.87 32.64 16.91
N SER A 9 -81.45 32.94 15.66
CA SER A 9 -80.62 32.08 14.88
C SER A 9 -79.18 32.25 15.30
N ARG A 10 -78.58 31.21 15.85
CA ARG A 10 -77.13 31.15 16.08
C ARG A 10 -76.43 30.62 14.83
N ALA A 11 -75.67 31.50 14.22
CA ALA A 11 -74.73 31.11 13.14
C ALA A 11 -73.58 30.30 13.77
N GLY A 12 -73.49 29.06 13.37
CA GLY A 12 -72.35 28.20 13.76
C GLY A 12 -71.15 28.46 12.90
N THR A 13 -70.11 29.03 13.50
CA THR A 13 -68.78 29.13 12.91
C THR A 13 -68.14 27.77 12.90
N ARG A 14 -67.96 27.19 11.71
CA ARG A 14 -67.17 25.98 11.50
C ARG A 14 -65.71 26.38 11.44
N THR A 15 -64.94 26.11 12.52
CA THR A 15 -63.50 26.15 12.53
C THR A 15 -62.96 24.92 11.77
N ALA A 16 -62.38 25.17 10.62
CA ALA A 16 -61.64 24.17 9.88
C ALA A 16 -60.27 23.96 10.56
N ALA A 17 -60.10 22.81 11.18
CA ALA A 17 -58.78 22.38 11.69
C ALA A 17 -57.90 21.98 10.50
N VAL A 18 -56.89 22.81 10.23
CA VAL A 18 -55.80 22.47 9.27
C VAL A 18 -54.87 21.53 10.00
N VAL A 19 -54.93 20.23 9.67
CA VAL A 19 -53.93 19.21 10.11
C VAL A 19 -52.71 19.37 9.19
N THR A 20 -51.67 20.07 9.66
CA THR A 20 -50.36 20.08 9.03
C THR A 20 -49.62 18.80 9.38
N THR A 21 -49.64 17.79 8.49
CA THR A 21 -48.78 16.62 8.54
C THR A 21 -47.33 17.06 8.24
N ALA A 22 -46.50 17.23 9.27
CA ALA A 22 -45.08 17.39 9.14
C ALA A 22 -44.48 16.01 8.74
N MET A 23 -44.14 15.84 7.47
CA MET A 23 -43.31 14.72 7.02
C MET A 23 -41.86 14.97 7.51
N LEU A 24 -41.47 14.29 8.58
CA LEU A 24 -40.06 14.13 8.97
C LEU A 24 -39.41 13.24 7.91
N ALA A 25 -38.72 13.86 6.94
CA ALA A 25 -37.79 13.16 6.07
C ALA A 25 -36.58 12.76 6.91
N ALA A 26 -36.56 11.53 7.39
CA ALA A 26 -35.37 10.90 7.95
C ALA A 26 -34.37 10.69 6.81
N ALA A 27 -33.46 11.67 6.61
CA ALA A 27 -32.30 11.48 5.78
C ALA A 27 -31.41 10.43 6.45
N ALA A 28 -31.52 9.19 6.02
CA ALA A 28 -30.59 8.14 6.38
C ALA A 28 -29.23 8.54 5.80
N LEU A 29 -28.35 9.09 6.64
CA LEU A 29 -26.93 9.26 6.37
C LEU A 29 -26.35 7.84 6.24
N TRP A 30 -26.35 7.32 5.04
CA TRP A 30 -25.54 6.16 4.72
C TRP A 30 -24.08 6.62 4.77
N SER A 31 -23.47 6.45 5.95
CA SER A 31 -22.01 6.50 6.06
C SER A 31 -21.48 5.38 5.20
N THR A 32 -21.12 5.69 3.96
CA THR A 32 -20.30 4.79 3.16
C THR A 32 -18.96 4.74 3.86
N ALA A 33 -18.74 3.75 4.72
CA ALA A 33 -17.42 3.44 5.22
C ALA A 33 -16.55 3.20 3.98
N ALA A 34 -15.58 4.10 3.75
CA ALA A 34 -14.60 3.90 2.70
C ALA A 34 -13.92 2.55 2.97
N PRO A 35 -13.80 1.66 1.97
CA PRO A 35 -13.19 0.37 2.18
C PRO A 35 -11.77 0.59 2.71
N ALA A 36 -11.41 -0.11 3.79
CA ALA A 36 -10.05 -0.14 4.31
C ALA A 36 -9.12 -0.57 3.16
N SER A 37 -8.13 0.26 2.89
CA SER A 37 -7.26 0.09 1.71
C SER A 37 -5.81 0.00 2.18
N ALA A 38 -4.95 -0.81 1.56
CA ALA A 38 -3.52 -0.93 1.85
C ALA A 38 -2.76 0.38 1.57
N ILE A 39 -1.54 0.56 2.10
CA ILE A 39 -0.76 1.80 2.11
C ILE A 39 -1.51 2.96 2.76
N LYS A 40 -0.98 3.54 3.81
CA LYS A 40 -1.60 4.69 4.48
C LYS A 40 -1.75 5.88 3.52
N GLY A 41 -2.93 6.46 3.49
CA GLY A 41 -3.26 7.59 2.61
C GLY A 41 -3.55 7.17 1.18
N GLY A 42 -2.62 6.79 0.40
CA GLY A 42 -2.63 6.40 -1.01
C GLY A 42 -3.98 6.10 -1.69
N GLY A 43 -3.98 5.94 -2.99
CA GLY A 43 -5.16 5.59 -3.79
C GLY A 43 -5.22 4.12 -4.18
N PRO A 44 -6.37 3.63 -4.69
CA PRO A 44 -6.48 2.28 -5.23
C PRO A 44 -5.47 2.06 -6.37
N ALA A 45 -4.87 0.89 -6.42
CA ALA A 45 -4.14 0.40 -7.58
C ALA A 45 -4.84 -0.83 -8.16
N THR A 46 -4.52 -1.13 -9.40
CA THR A 46 -5.05 -2.28 -10.10
C THR A 46 -3.91 -3.17 -10.60
N THR A 47 -4.23 -4.43 -10.86
CA THR A 47 -3.29 -5.36 -11.49
C THR A 47 -2.91 -4.95 -12.93
N LYS A 48 -3.65 -4.01 -13.54
CA LYS A 48 -3.30 -3.41 -14.84
C LYS A 48 -2.26 -2.30 -14.70
N THR A 49 -2.34 -1.49 -13.63
CA THR A 49 -1.38 -0.39 -13.37
C THR A 49 -0.11 -0.87 -12.70
N GLY A 50 -0.18 -1.96 -11.92
CA GLY A 50 0.96 -2.60 -11.26
C GLY A 50 1.04 -4.11 -11.54
N PRO A 51 1.15 -4.55 -12.82
CA PRO A 51 1.13 -5.99 -13.15
C PRO A 51 2.32 -6.77 -12.61
N TYR A 52 3.36 -6.06 -12.21
CA TYR A 52 4.59 -6.59 -11.61
C TYR A 52 4.54 -6.67 -10.09
N ALA A 53 3.52 -6.07 -9.44
CA ALA A 53 3.37 -6.18 -7.99
C ALA A 53 2.87 -7.59 -7.63
N MET A 54 3.60 -8.24 -6.73
CA MET A 54 3.33 -9.59 -6.27
C MET A 54 2.99 -9.55 -4.79
N LEU A 55 1.92 -10.25 -4.39
CA LEU A 55 1.61 -10.53 -3.00
C LEU A 55 2.39 -11.79 -2.59
N ILE A 56 3.06 -11.75 -1.45
CA ILE A 56 3.73 -12.89 -0.86
C ILE A 56 2.94 -13.34 0.36
N GLU A 57 2.55 -14.59 0.38
CA GLU A 57 1.94 -15.26 1.53
C GLU A 57 2.97 -16.13 2.25
N PHE A 58 2.84 -16.17 3.57
CA PHE A 58 3.52 -17.10 4.46
C PHE A 58 2.44 -17.93 5.17
N ASP A 59 2.51 -19.24 5.06
CA ASP A 59 1.49 -20.17 5.57
C ASP A 59 0.06 -19.79 5.20
N GLY A 60 -0.14 -19.36 3.93
CA GLY A 60 -1.44 -18.98 3.39
C GLY A 60 -1.98 -17.65 3.90
N ARG A 61 -1.17 -16.82 4.57
CA ARG A 61 -1.55 -15.49 5.05
C ARG A 61 -0.75 -14.40 4.35
N PRO A 62 -1.35 -13.27 4.02
CA PRO A 62 -0.63 -12.10 3.51
C PRO A 62 0.51 -11.71 4.44
N PHE A 63 1.69 -11.55 3.88
CA PHE A 63 2.90 -11.36 4.68
C PHE A 63 3.76 -10.21 4.16
N CYS A 64 4.17 -10.26 2.89
CA CYS A 64 5.03 -9.29 2.27
C CYS A 64 4.56 -8.97 0.84
N GLY A 65 5.16 -7.97 0.23
CA GLY A 65 5.08 -7.66 -1.18
C GLY A 65 6.33 -8.14 -1.93
N GLY A 66 6.27 -8.07 -3.24
CA GLY A 66 7.39 -8.36 -4.12
C GLY A 66 7.23 -7.71 -5.48
N THR A 67 8.27 -7.78 -6.29
CA THR A 67 8.32 -7.23 -7.64
C THR A 67 8.76 -8.28 -8.64
N LEU A 68 7.94 -8.55 -9.65
CA LEU A 68 8.27 -9.46 -10.73
C LEU A 68 9.29 -8.81 -11.68
N VAL A 69 10.56 -9.17 -11.57
CA VAL A 69 11.68 -8.61 -12.36
C VAL A 69 12.10 -9.50 -13.51
N ALA A 70 11.77 -10.79 -13.46
CA ALA A 70 11.86 -11.75 -14.56
C ALA A 70 10.71 -12.76 -14.44
N PRO A 71 10.39 -13.57 -15.46
CA PRO A 71 9.22 -14.46 -15.42
C PRO A 71 9.16 -15.40 -14.22
N THR A 72 10.31 -15.80 -13.67
CA THR A 72 10.45 -16.67 -12.49
C THR A 72 11.20 -16.00 -11.33
N LYS A 73 11.44 -14.68 -11.37
CA LYS A 73 12.20 -13.98 -10.33
C LYS A 73 11.39 -12.85 -9.72
N VAL A 74 11.24 -12.89 -8.40
CA VAL A 74 10.56 -11.86 -7.61
C VAL A 74 11.54 -11.25 -6.64
N LEU A 75 11.77 -9.95 -6.79
CA LEU A 75 12.57 -9.13 -5.88
C LEU A 75 11.72 -8.78 -4.66
N THR A 76 12.23 -8.98 -3.46
CA THR A 76 11.55 -8.70 -2.18
C THR A 76 12.55 -8.26 -1.12
N ALA A 77 12.10 -8.02 0.12
CA ALA A 77 12.97 -7.70 1.25
C ALA A 77 13.65 -8.96 1.82
N GLY A 78 14.88 -8.82 2.30
CA GLY A 78 15.63 -9.89 2.94
C GLY A 78 14.96 -10.38 4.22
N HIS A 79 14.45 -9.45 5.06
CA HIS A 79 13.76 -9.80 6.30
C HIS A 79 12.48 -10.63 6.07
N CYS A 80 11.83 -10.56 4.90
CA CYS A 80 10.71 -11.43 4.56
C CYS A 80 11.16 -12.90 4.39
N VAL A 81 12.33 -13.10 3.81
CA VAL A 81 12.92 -14.45 3.65
C VAL A 81 13.43 -14.98 4.99
N GLU A 82 14.15 -14.15 5.74
CA GLU A 82 14.66 -14.51 7.07
C GLU A 82 13.53 -14.90 8.02
N SER A 83 12.46 -14.09 8.08
CA SER A 83 11.32 -14.36 8.98
C SER A 83 10.53 -15.62 8.59
N ALA A 84 10.53 -16.01 7.33
CA ALA A 84 9.90 -17.25 6.88
C ALA A 84 10.73 -18.48 7.27
N GLY A 85 12.05 -18.35 7.33
CA GLY A 85 12.98 -19.45 7.62
C GLY A 85 13.02 -20.50 6.51
N ASP A 86 11.94 -21.25 6.32
CA ASP A 86 11.79 -22.18 5.21
C ASP A 86 11.01 -21.53 4.05
N VAL A 87 11.70 -21.32 2.93
CA VAL A 87 11.11 -20.67 1.76
C VAL A 87 10.00 -21.49 1.08
N SER A 88 9.92 -22.80 1.37
CA SER A 88 8.84 -23.66 0.85
C SER A 88 7.46 -23.31 1.45
N THR A 89 7.42 -22.55 2.54
CA THR A 89 6.20 -22.01 3.16
C THR A 89 5.69 -20.75 2.48
N LEU A 90 6.52 -20.15 1.60
CA LEU A 90 6.17 -18.93 0.86
C LEU A 90 5.46 -19.27 -0.44
N ARG A 91 4.41 -18.51 -0.73
CA ARG A 91 3.75 -18.50 -2.05
C ARG A 91 3.71 -17.08 -2.59
N VAL A 92 3.87 -16.96 -3.90
CA VAL A 92 3.81 -15.69 -4.62
C VAL A 92 2.56 -15.65 -5.46
N ILE A 93 1.79 -14.56 -5.34
CA ILE A 93 0.53 -14.38 -6.05
C ILE A 93 0.63 -13.13 -6.92
N GLY A 94 0.51 -13.31 -8.22
CA GLY A 94 0.38 -12.22 -9.18
C GLY A 94 -1.06 -12.01 -9.63
N GLY A 95 -1.39 -10.80 -10.06
CA GLY A 95 -2.71 -10.50 -10.62
C GLY A 95 -3.86 -10.41 -9.62
N ARG A 96 -3.57 -10.39 -8.31
CA ARG A 96 -4.58 -10.29 -7.25
C ARG A 96 -4.65 -8.87 -6.72
N ALA A 97 -5.82 -8.25 -6.81
CA ALA A 97 -6.05 -6.93 -6.24
C ALA A 97 -6.58 -6.99 -4.80
N GLN A 98 -7.47 -7.92 -4.48
CA GLN A 98 -8.03 -8.13 -3.15
C GLN A 98 -7.22 -9.21 -2.41
N VAL A 99 -6.85 -8.95 -1.15
CA VAL A 99 -6.07 -9.87 -0.32
C VAL A 99 -6.77 -11.22 -0.17
N ASP A 100 -8.06 -11.19 0.13
CA ASP A 100 -8.93 -12.35 0.31
C ASP A 100 -9.54 -12.88 -1.00
N GLY A 101 -9.14 -12.31 -2.15
CA GLY A 101 -9.60 -12.73 -3.48
C GLY A 101 -9.10 -14.11 -3.86
N THR A 102 -9.78 -14.74 -4.80
CA THR A 102 -9.37 -16.02 -5.40
C THR A 102 -8.79 -15.86 -6.80
N ASP A 103 -8.79 -14.64 -7.33
CA ASP A 103 -8.20 -14.28 -8.61
C ASP A 103 -6.68 -14.29 -8.58
N GLY A 104 -6.09 -14.30 -9.77
CA GLY A 104 -4.64 -14.26 -9.94
C GLY A 104 -4.00 -15.64 -10.12
N THR A 105 -2.69 -15.63 -10.21
CA THR A 105 -1.86 -16.82 -10.41
C THR A 105 -0.96 -17.04 -9.22
N VAL A 106 -1.03 -18.21 -8.60
CA VAL A 106 -0.17 -18.64 -7.49
C VAL A 106 1.04 -19.41 -8.03
N ARG A 107 2.21 -19.17 -7.44
CA ARG A 107 3.46 -19.90 -7.68
C ARG A 107 4.13 -20.22 -6.35
N GLU A 108 4.72 -21.43 -6.29
CA GLU A 108 5.51 -21.86 -5.16
C GLU A 108 6.93 -21.29 -5.29
N VAL A 109 7.57 -21.04 -4.13
CA VAL A 109 8.97 -20.61 -4.09
C VAL A 109 9.86 -21.84 -3.97
N THR A 110 10.80 -21.99 -4.92
CA THR A 110 11.73 -23.11 -4.95
C THR A 110 13.07 -22.78 -4.31
N SER A 111 13.46 -21.50 -4.30
CA SER A 111 14.66 -21.03 -3.62
C SER A 111 14.60 -19.53 -3.40
N ALA A 112 15.39 -19.04 -2.45
CA ALA A 112 15.67 -17.62 -2.25
C ALA A 112 17.17 -17.38 -2.22
N ARG A 113 17.57 -16.18 -2.67
CA ARG A 113 18.93 -15.65 -2.50
C ARG A 113 18.81 -14.28 -1.85
N MET A 114 19.39 -14.12 -0.68
CA MET A 114 19.52 -12.82 -0.01
C MET A 114 20.79 -12.11 -0.48
N ASP A 115 20.80 -10.78 -0.43
CA ASP A 115 22.04 -10.01 -0.66
C ASP A 115 23.09 -10.43 0.37
N SER A 116 24.34 -10.65 -0.06
CA SER A 116 25.41 -11.16 0.79
C SER A 116 25.79 -10.19 1.92
N ARG A 117 25.37 -8.92 1.82
CA ARG A 117 25.57 -7.87 2.82
C ARG A 117 24.37 -7.68 3.73
N TYR A 118 23.32 -8.49 3.61
CA TYR A 118 22.16 -8.44 4.50
C TYR A 118 22.59 -8.54 5.97
N GLY A 119 21.98 -7.72 6.83
CA GLY A 119 22.38 -7.62 8.24
C GLY A 119 23.40 -6.50 8.52
N ALA A 120 23.80 -5.73 7.49
CA ALA A 120 24.56 -4.52 7.69
C ALA A 120 23.78 -3.47 8.50
N PRO A 121 24.46 -2.54 9.20
CA PRO A 121 23.81 -1.51 10.02
C PRO A 121 22.74 -0.72 9.25
N GLY A 122 21.66 -0.33 9.94
CA GLY A 122 20.59 0.49 9.37
C GLY A 122 19.70 -0.25 8.37
N TYR A 123 19.61 -1.57 8.40
CA TYR A 123 18.88 -2.39 7.42
C TYR A 123 19.36 -2.20 5.98
N ALA A 124 20.60 -1.72 5.79
CA ALA A 124 21.18 -1.65 4.48
C ALA A 124 21.18 -3.04 3.81
N TYR A 125 20.93 -3.06 2.51
CA TYR A 125 20.92 -4.29 1.71
C TYR A 125 19.84 -5.33 2.14
N ASP A 126 18.77 -4.88 2.79
CA ASP A 126 17.60 -5.70 3.13
C ASP A 126 16.84 -6.10 1.85
N ALA A 127 17.41 -7.03 1.10
CA ALA A 127 16.89 -7.47 -0.18
C ALA A 127 17.13 -8.95 -0.43
N ALA A 128 16.19 -9.58 -1.15
CA ALA A 128 16.28 -10.96 -1.61
C ALA A 128 15.62 -11.13 -2.97
N VAL A 129 15.99 -12.19 -3.70
CA VAL A 129 15.28 -12.66 -4.88
C VAL A 129 14.73 -14.06 -4.66
N LEU A 130 13.43 -14.22 -4.88
CA LEU A 130 12.75 -15.51 -4.87
C LEU A 130 12.76 -16.10 -6.27
N THR A 131 13.00 -17.41 -6.36
CA THR A 131 12.83 -18.20 -7.59
C THR A 131 11.53 -18.97 -7.53
N LEU A 132 10.70 -18.82 -8.55
CA LEU A 132 9.40 -19.49 -8.65
C LEU A 132 9.51 -20.82 -9.38
N ASP A 133 8.62 -21.76 -9.07
CA ASP A 133 8.51 -23.08 -9.69
C ASP A 133 8.21 -23.01 -11.20
N ARG A 134 7.46 -21.98 -11.62
CA ARG A 134 7.03 -21.75 -13.01
C ARG A 134 6.90 -20.27 -13.32
N PRO A 135 6.95 -19.84 -14.59
CA PRO A 135 6.76 -18.44 -14.97
C PRO A 135 5.42 -17.87 -14.53
N MET A 136 5.45 -16.59 -14.08
CA MET A 136 4.25 -15.76 -13.90
C MET A 136 3.79 -15.22 -15.27
N PRO A 137 2.48 -15.22 -15.56
CA PRO A 137 1.94 -14.73 -16.84
C PRO A 137 1.72 -13.20 -16.82
N TYR A 138 2.53 -12.46 -16.07
CA TYR A 138 2.40 -11.00 -15.92
C TYR A 138 3.62 -10.27 -16.47
N ARG A 139 3.43 -8.96 -16.75
CA ARG A 139 4.53 -8.09 -17.19
C ARG A 139 5.54 -7.92 -16.07
N THR A 140 6.80 -8.16 -16.41
CA THR A 140 7.94 -7.79 -15.57
C THR A 140 8.22 -6.29 -15.67
N ILE A 141 8.94 -5.76 -14.68
CA ILE A 141 9.43 -4.39 -14.70
C ILE A 141 10.97 -4.42 -14.64
N PRO A 142 11.68 -3.60 -15.44
CA PRO A 142 13.13 -3.53 -15.36
C PRO A 142 13.59 -2.91 -14.03
N VAL A 143 14.74 -3.35 -13.54
CA VAL A 143 15.41 -2.77 -12.36
C VAL A 143 16.34 -1.66 -12.82
N ALA A 144 16.32 -0.53 -12.11
CA ALA A 144 17.23 0.59 -12.34
C ALA A 144 18.68 0.14 -12.16
N GLY A 145 19.57 0.70 -12.96
CA GLY A 145 21.01 0.44 -12.90
C GLY A 145 21.81 1.68 -12.54
N PRO A 146 23.15 1.57 -12.51
CA PRO A 146 24.04 2.67 -12.10
C PRO A 146 23.87 3.95 -12.95
N ARG A 147 23.40 3.84 -14.19
CA ARG A 147 23.15 4.98 -15.08
C ARG A 147 21.82 5.71 -14.83
N ASP A 148 20.97 5.17 -13.97
CA ASP A 148 19.62 5.68 -13.67
C ASP A 148 19.59 6.61 -12.45
N GLY A 149 20.70 7.15 -12.00
CA GLY A 149 20.80 8.01 -10.81
C GLY A 149 19.80 9.18 -10.77
N LYS A 150 19.37 9.69 -11.95
CA LYS A 150 18.31 10.71 -12.05
C LYS A 150 16.94 10.22 -11.56
N LEU A 151 16.68 8.92 -11.55
CA LEU A 151 15.41 8.33 -11.11
C LEU A 151 15.29 8.28 -9.58
N VAL A 152 16.43 8.39 -8.88
CA VAL A 152 16.52 8.38 -7.41
C VAL A 152 17.01 9.70 -6.83
N ALA A 153 17.10 10.75 -7.65
CA ALA A 153 17.54 12.07 -7.20
C ALA A 153 16.56 12.67 -6.18
N GLU A 154 17.05 13.49 -5.28
CA GLU A 154 16.26 14.27 -4.34
C GLU A 154 15.15 15.07 -5.06
N GLY A 155 13.96 15.15 -4.46
CA GLY A 155 12.77 15.78 -5.03
C GLY A 155 12.09 14.96 -6.11
N ARG A 156 12.67 13.84 -6.56
CA ARG A 156 12.03 12.96 -7.56
C ARG A 156 10.80 12.28 -6.95
N LYS A 157 9.73 12.22 -7.73
CA LYS A 157 8.52 11.46 -7.37
C LYS A 157 8.70 10.00 -7.74
N ALA A 158 8.35 9.12 -6.81
CA ALA A 158 8.34 7.67 -7.01
C ALA A 158 7.04 7.08 -6.45
N THR A 159 6.56 5.98 -7.02
CA THR A 159 5.30 5.34 -6.63
C THR A 159 5.58 4.03 -5.94
N ALA A 160 5.12 3.88 -4.69
CA ALA A 160 5.11 2.62 -3.97
C ALA A 160 3.77 1.90 -4.17
N LEU A 161 3.81 0.56 -4.24
CA LEU A 161 2.62 -0.30 -4.33
C LEU A 161 2.68 -1.39 -3.25
N GLY A 162 1.52 -1.74 -2.66
CA GLY A 162 1.45 -2.82 -1.68
C GLY A 162 0.05 -3.08 -1.14
N TRP A 163 -0.04 -4.07 -0.24
CA TRP A 163 -1.24 -4.54 0.44
C TRP A 163 -1.19 -4.36 1.96
N GLY A 164 -0.18 -3.64 2.47
CA GLY A 164 0.06 -3.44 3.89
C GLY A 164 -1.05 -2.70 4.62
N ARG A 165 -0.82 -2.41 5.89
CA ARG A 165 -1.78 -1.68 6.75
C ARG A 165 -2.09 -0.29 6.21
N THR A 166 -3.23 0.24 6.63
CA THR A 166 -3.72 1.58 6.25
C THR A 166 -3.78 2.55 7.41
N GLY A 167 -3.54 2.05 8.60
CA GLY A 167 -3.54 2.79 9.85
C GLY A 167 -3.21 1.87 11.02
N PRO A 168 -3.17 2.39 12.26
CA PRO A 168 -2.90 1.61 13.45
C PRO A 168 -3.88 0.44 13.59
N GLY A 169 -3.37 -0.80 13.53
CA GLY A 169 -4.17 -2.02 13.65
C GLY A 169 -5.13 -2.33 12.49
N ILE A 170 -5.16 -1.50 11.43
CA ILE A 170 -6.06 -1.69 10.28
C ILE A 170 -5.32 -2.39 9.16
N ASN A 171 -5.63 -3.66 8.91
CA ASN A 171 -5.02 -4.43 7.83
C ASN A 171 -5.51 -3.95 6.45
N GLY A 172 -4.60 -3.96 5.48
CA GLY A 172 -4.94 -3.73 4.09
C GLY A 172 -5.78 -4.87 3.52
N THR A 173 -6.75 -4.53 2.68
CA THR A 173 -7.64 -5.50 2.05
C THR A 173 -7.45 -5.57 0.53
N ARG A 174 -6.77 -4.57 -0.05
CA ARG A 174 -6.57 -4.47 -1.51
C ARG A 174 -5.29 -3.74 -1.87
N LEU A 175 -4.81 -4.00 -3.08
CA LEU A 175 -3.66 -3.29 -3.64
C LEU A 175 -3.91 -1.78 -3.71
N LYS A 176 -2.95 -1.00 -3.20
CA LYS A 176 -2.89 0.46 -3.32
C LYS A 176 -1.55 0.92 -3.86
N GLN A 177 -1.53 2.19 -4.15
CA GLN A 177 -0.33 2.93 -4.50
C GLN A 177 -0.32 4.29 -3.84
N THR A 178 0.88 4.79 -3.53
CA THR A 178 1.09 6.19 -3.18
C THR A 178 2.30 6.75 -3.90
N THR A 179 2.27 8.05 -4.14
CA THR A 179 3.41 8.79 -4.68
C THR A 179 4.14 9.46 -3.53
N LEU A 180 5.42 9.15 -3.40
CA LEU A 180 6.33 9.74 -2.42
C LEU A 180 7.31 10.67 -3.14
N VAL A 181 7.91 11.58 -2.38
CA VAL A 181 8.99 12.46 -2.84
C VAL A 181 10.29 11.95 -2.24
N LEU A 182 11.27 11.63 -3.07
CA LEU A 182 12.56 11.14 -2.60
C LEU A 182 13.33 12.24 -1.91
N SER A 183 13.99 11.90 -0.80
CA SER A 183 14.76 12.78 0.07
C SER A 183 16.09 12.10 0.44
N PRO A 184 17.10 12.84 0.90
CA PRO A 184 18.26 12.26 1.53
C PRO A 184 17.87 11.32 2.67
N VAL A 185 18.64 10.25 2.88
CA VAL A 185 18.38 9.21 3.89
C VAL A 185 18.14 9.79 5.29
N ALA A 186 18.87 10.87 5.63
CA ALA A 186 18.70 11.60 6.89
C ALA A 186 17.28 12.16 7.11
N GLY A 187 16.49 12.35 6.05
CA GLY A 187 15.09 12.78 6.13
C GLY A 187 14.17 11.71 6.72
N CYS A 188 14.60 10.46 6.72
CA CYS A 188 13.83 9.34 7.27
C CYS A 188 14.09 9.07 8.76
N ARG A 189 14.80 9.94 9.47
CA ARG A 189 14.93 9.80 10.94
C ARG A 189 13.56 9.86 11.60
N PRO A 190 13.32 9.06 12.65
CA PRO A 190 14.25 8.20 13.40
C PRO A 190 14.39 6.76 12.85
N TYR A 191 13.85 6.43 11.69
CA TYR A 191 13.91 5.07 11.10
C TYR A 191 15.20 4.81 10.30
N THR A 192 16.07 5.80 10.20
CA THR A 192 17.43 5.70 9.70
C THR A 192 18.36 6.32 10.73
N ASP A 193 19.56 5.77 10.90
CA ASP A 193 20.61 6.29 11.77
C ASP A 193 21.67 7.08 10.96
N PRO A 194 22.62 7.74 11.63
CA PRO A 194 23.69 8.46 10.96
C PRO A 194 24.62 7.58 10.11
N GLU A 195 24.66 6.28 10.38
CA GLU A 195 25.52 5.30 9.70
C GLU A 195 24.83 4.65 8.50
N THR A 196 23.52 4.93 8.28
CA THR A 196 22.78 4.39 7.14
C THR A 196 23.42 4.84 5.82
N ASP A 197 23.89 3.87 5.04
CA ASP A 197 24.56 4.12 3.76
C ASP A 197 23.59 4.73 2.71
N PRO A 198 23.81 5.99 2.30
CA PRO A 198 22.97 6.64 1.28
C PRO A 198 23.12 6.01 -0.12
N ALA A 199 24.18 5.22 -0.36
CA ALA A 199 24.34 4.49 -1.61
C ALA A 199 23.50 3.20 -1.63
N ALA A 200 23.08 2.71 -0.46
CA ALA A 200 22.27 1.49 -0.33
C ALA A 200 20.78 1.78 -0.08
N MET A 201 20.43 2.97 0.43
CA MET A 201 19.09 3.27 0.91
C MET A 201 18.48 4.52 0.27
N LEU A 202 17.16 4.58 0.24
CA LEU A 202 16.36 5.75 -0.17
C LEU A 202 15.37 6.12 0.93
N CYS A 203 15.11 7.41 1.07
CA CYS A 203 14.05 7.95 1.89
C CYS A 203 12.90 8.47 1.01
N GLY A 204 11.69 8.04 1.28
CA GLY A 204 10.47 8.55 0.68
C GLY A 204 9.64 9.33 1.69
N MET A 205 9.43 10.61 1.38
CA MET A 205 8.59 11.52 2.17
C MET A 205 7.18 11.58 1.59
N PRO A 206 6.14 11.80 2.40
CA PRO A 206 4.82 12.09 1.87
C PRO A 206 4.83 13.33 0.98
N ARG A 207 3.90 13.42 0.07
CA ARG A 207 3.68 14.67 -0.68
C ARG A 207 3.23 15.77 0.28
N PRO A 208 3.56 17.04 -0.01
CA PRO A 208 3.08 18.17 0.79
C PRO A 208 1.55 18.10 1.01
N GLY A 209 1.12 18.27 2.26
CA GLY A 209 -0.29 18.22 2.66
C GLY A 209 -0.87 16.81 2.78
N THR A 210 -0.05 15.76 2.72
CA THR A 210 -0.47 14.38 2.97
C THR A 210 0.37 13.72 4.07
N THR A 211 -0.11 12.59 4.58
CA THR A 211 0.62 11.71 5.52
C THR A 211 0.81 10.32 4.93
N ASP A 212 0.85 10.25 3.60
CA ASP A 212 0.99 8.99 2.86
C ASP A 212 2.31 8.30 3.23
N SER A 213 2.26 6.99 3.50
CA SER A 213 3.46 6.20 3.81
C SER A 213 3.25 4.72 3.53
N ILE A 214 4.35 3.99 3.39
CA ILE A 214 4.32 2.54 3.47
C ILE A 214 4.02 2.13 4.93
N CYS A 215 3.51 0.92 5.10
CA CYS A 215 3.11 0.37 6.39
C CYS A 215 3.51 -1.10 6.51
N PRO A 216 3.42 -1.71 7.72
CA PRO A 216 3.61 -3.15 7.88
C PRO A 216 2.77 -3.97 6.90
N GLY A 217 3.40 -4.89 6.19
CA GLY A 217 2.81 -5.69 5.11
C GLY A 217 3.09 -5.16 3.69
N ASP A 218 3.66 -3.94 3.55
CA ASP A 218 4.18 -3.44 2.27
C ASP A 218 5.64 -3.87 2.03
N SER A 219 6.31 -4.43 3.02
CA SER A 219 7.71 -4.93 2.98
C SER A 219 7.98 -5.73 1.71
N GLY A 220 9.09 -5.45 1.03
CA GLY A 220 9.48 -6.12 -0.23
C GLY A 220 8.76 -5.60 -1.46
N GLY A 221 7.71 -4.78 -1.32
CA GLY A 221 6.98 -4.18 -2.44
C GLY A 221 7.83 -3.20 -3.25
N PRO A 222 7.40 -2.87 -4.49
CA PRO A 222 8.14 -1.99 -5.38
C PRO A 222 8.02 -0.52 -5.06
N LEU A 223 9.14 0.21 -5.19
CA LEU A 223 9.17 1.65 -5.42
C LEU A 223 9.56 1.89 -6.88
N VAL A 224 8.72 2.58 -7.63
CA VAL A 224 8.87 2.75 -9.08
C VAL A 224 9.06 4.21 -9.45
N SER A 225 10.06 4.50 -10.28
CA SER A 225 10.32 5.81 -10.87
C SER A 225 10.73 5.64 -12.33
N GLY A 226 10.16 6.45 -13.24
CA GLY A 226 10.52 6.39 -14.67
C GLY A 226 10.30 5.03 -15.35
N GLY A 227 9.34 4.22 -14.85
CA GLY A 227 9.03 2.90 -15.40
C GLY A 227 10.02 1.80 -14.99
N LYS A 228 10.88 2.05 -14.01
CA LYS A 228 11.83 1.07 -13.44
C LYS A 228 11.63 0.93 -11.94
N VAL A 229 11.93 -0.23 -11.38
CA VAL A 229 12.06 -0.41 -9.93
C VAL A 229 13.34 0.28 -9.49
N VAL A 230 13.20 1.23 -8.59
CA VAL A 230 14.31 2.01 -8.00
C VAL A 230 14.54 1.66 -6.54
N GLY A 231 13.54 1.04 -5.87
CA GLY A 231 13.65 0.68 -4.46
C GLY A 231 12.77 -0.50 -4.08
N ILE A 232 13.09 -1.09 -2.95
CA ILE A 232 12.41 -2.20 -2.30
C ILE A 232 11.95 -1.69 -0.94
N VAL A 233 10.67 -1.82 -0.61
CA VAL A 233 10.16 -1.44 0.73
C VAL A 233 10.88 -2.23 1.81
N SER A 234 11.51 -1.55 2.75
CA SER A 234 12.26 -2.17 3.86
C SER A 234 11.67 -1.82 5.22
N SER A 235 11.69 -0.54 5.60
CA SER A 235 11.27 -0.12 6.93
C SER A 235 10.57 1.24 6.94
N GLY A 236 10.10 1.66 8.12
CA GLY A 236 9.42 2.94 8.32
C GLY A 236 8.56 2.92 9.57
N ASN A 237 7.53 3.75 9.60
CA ASN A 237 6.64 3.85 10.74
C ASN A 237 5.83 2.55 10.95
N LYS A 238 6.28 1.70 11.87
CA LYS A 238 5.64 0.42 12.22
C LYS A 238 4.22 0.56 12.81
N TYR A 239 3.89 1.74 13.33
CA TYR A 239 2.56 2.02 13.89
C TYR A 239 1.56 2.43 12.82
N CYS A 240 2.04 2.85 11.63
CA CYS A 240 1.19 3.28 10.53
C CYS A 240 0.28 4.47 10.91
N ASP A 241 0.74 5.31 11.84
CA ASP A 241 0.08 6.55 12.29
C ASP A 241 0.56 7.77 11.49
N GLU A 242 0.20 8.96 11.93
CA GLU A 242 0.58 10.22 11.27
C GLU A 242 1.88 10.82 11.80
N GLN A 243 2.42 10.24 12.85
CA GLN A 243 3.67 10.69 13.41
C GLN A 243 4.83 10.11 12.59
N PHE A 244 5.65 10.98 11.99
CA PHE A 244 6.77 10.58 11.12
C PHE A 244 6.36 9.66 9.95
N PRO A 245 5.51 10.11 9.02
CA PRO A 245 5.01 9.30 7.91
C PRO A 245 6.07 9.14 6.82
N VAL A 246 7.24 8.61 7.17
CA VAL A 246 8.37 8.39 6.27
C VAL A 246 8.47 6.92 5.85
N SER A 247 9.09 6.68 4.73
CA SER A 247 9.20 5.37 4.11
C SER A 247 10.65 5.10 3.70
N VAL A 248 11.21 4.00 4.17
CA VAL A 248 12.61 3.64 3.91
C VAL A 248 12.67 2.47 2.93
N PHE A 249 13.53 2.61 1.93
CA PHE A 249 13.68 1.63 0.85
C PHE A 249 15.14 1.26 0.68
N VAL A 250 15.41 -0.01 0.36
CA VAL A 250 16.70 -0.41 -0.21
C VAL A 250 16.77 0.04 -1.66
N ARG A 251 17.86 0.61 -2.09
CA ARG A 251 18.10 0.95 -3.50
C ARG A 251 18.22 -0.32 -4.34
N ALA A 252 17.40 -0.43 -5.37
CA ALA A 252 17.38 -1.62 -6.21
C ALA A 252 18.68 -1.79 -7.01
N ASP A 253 19.30 -0.69 -7.45
CA ASP A 253 20.57 -0.71 -8.19
C ASP A 253 21.76 -1.16 -7.33
N SER A 254 21.73 -0.96 -6.01
CA SER A 254 22.79 -1.37 -5.09
C SER A 254 22.85 -2.87 -4.85
N VAL A 255 21.72 -3.57 -4.98
CA VAL A 255 21.60 -5.01 -4.68
C VAL A 255 21.48 -5.89 -5.93
N ALA A 256 21.16 -5.31 -7.09
CA ALA A 256 20.85 -6.06 -8.30
C ALA A 256 21.96 -7.01 -8.73
N THR A 257 23.22 -6.55 -8.71
CA THR A 257 24.38 -7.37 -9.13
C THR A 257 24.57 -8.59 -8.22
N ASP A 258 24.53 -8.39 -6.90
CA ASP A 258 24.69 -9.47 -5.95
C ASP A 258 23.55 -10.48 -6.03
N LEU A 259 22.33 -10.01 -6.27
CA LEU A 259 21.16 -10.86 -6.44
C LEU A 259 21.07 -11.52 -7.85
N GLY A 260 22.00 -11.20 -8.74
CA GLY A 260 22.01 -11.74 -10.12
C GLY A 260 20.86 -11.23 -10.98
N ILE A 261 20.37 -10.00 -10.70
CA ILE A 261 19.28 -9.36 -11.46
C ILE A 261 19.90 -8.41 -12.50
N PRO A 262 19.57 -8.57 -13.80
CA PRO A 262 20.04 -7.66 -14.82
C PRO A 262 19.42 -6.27 -14.66
N THR A 263 20.25 -5.23 -14.66
CA THR A 263 19.81 -3.83 -14.72
C THR A 263 19.75 -3.36 -16.18
N ARG A 264 18.78 -2.50 -16.51
CA ARG A 264 18.60 -1.98 -17.87
C ARG A 264 18.39 -0.48 -17.89
#